data_7c2bb8b4e0f5c3a75033c3ef5d5389ca
#
_entry.id   7c2bb8b4e0f5c3a75033c3ef5d5389ca
#
_cell.length_a   1.000
_cell.length_b   1.000
_cell.length_c   1.000
_cell.angle_alpha   90.00
_cell.angle_beta   90.00
_cell.angle_gamma   90.00
#
_symmetry.space_group_name_H-M   'P 1'
#
loop_
_entity.id
_entity.type
_entity.pdbx_description
1 polymer ?
#
loop_
_entity_poly.entity_id
_entity_poly.type
_entity_poly.pdbx_seq_one_letter_code
_entity_poly.pdbx_strand_id
1 'polypeptide(L)'
;YSAVMLGYSSVDEFADTNSLLVDAEQLFPKGSIELANLKLLSAISIEDCILMAASLSCQSGSVLRSTFYKMLRGKTELLYPVESYIYEDGLGLSGWIENKRVLLGTRELMENHSIDGLPSEAKEKEYTNGNVAVYLSISGITAAMFVIQVSPNLSVTRWLQELELEGITTVIRTVDGFLSQRFLSDLFDIESDSVKLLSFRYHKDYESETEYVPRQASSMLC
;
A
#
# COMPACT_ATOMS: atom_id res chain seq x y z
N TYR A 1 -20.80 -6.43 9.61
CA TYR A 1 -20.65 -5.03 10.04
C TYR A 1 -22.04 -4.37 10.02
N SER A 2 -22.37 -3.61 11.08
CA SER A 2 -23.61 -2.82 11.12
C SER A 2 -23.27 -1.39 10.75
N ALA A 3 -23.85 -0.88 9.67
CA ALA A 3 -23.77 0.52 9.30
C ALA A 3 -25.08 1.22 9.65
N VAL A 4 -25.01 2.46 10.11
CA VAL A 4 -26.18 3.32 10.39
C VAL A 4 -26.13 4.49 9.40
N MET A 5 -27.17 4.60 8.57
CA MET A 5 -27.36 5.75 7.69
C MET A 5 -28.29 6.77 8.36
N LEU A 6 -27.89 8.04 8.34
CA LEU A 6 -28.68 9.13 8.91
C LEU A 6 -29.47 9.84 7.80
N GLY A 7 -30.78 9.51 7.71
CA GLY A 7 -31.74 10.19 6.85
C GLY A 7 -31.96 9.58 5.46
N TYR A 8 -33.13 9.89 4.87
CA TYR A 8 -33.53 9.41 3.55
C TYR A 8 -32.63 9.96 2.41
N SER A 9 -32.14 11.19 2.54
CA SER A 9 -31.26 11.80 1.53
C SER A 9 -29.97 11.01 1.33
N SER A 10 -29.40 10.46 2.41
CA SER A 10 -28.20 9.61 2.31
C SER A 10 -28.50 8.28 1.59
N VAL A 11 -29.70 7.74 1.75
CA VAL A 11 -30.11 6.51 1.04
C VAL A 11 -30.25 6.79 -0.46
N ASP A 12 -30.86 7.91 -0.84
CA ASP A 12 -31.03 8.30 -2.24
C ASP A 12 -29.68 8.59 -2.91
N GLU A 13 -28.73 9.24 -2.21
CA GLU A 13 -27.39 9.48 -2.71
C GLU A 13 -26.60 8.19 -2.96
N PHE A 14 -26.82 7.15 -2.15
CA PHE A 14 -26.18 5.84 -2.33
C PHE A 14 -26.89 4.97 -3.38
N ALA A 15 -28.16 5.23 -3.69
CA ALA A 15 -28.91 4.43 -4.67
C ALA A 15 -28.31 4.47 -6.09
N ASP A 16 -27.68 5.60 -6.47
CA ASP A 16 -27.06 5.80 -7.77
C ASP A 16 -25.52 5.62 -7.75
N THR A 17 -24.97 5.02 -6.67
CA THR A 17 -23.53 4.80 -6.54
C THR A 17 -23.06 3.77 -7.55
N ASN A 18 -22.10 4.17 -8.41
CA ASN A 18 -21.46 3.32 -9.41
C ASN A 18 -20.00 3.00 -9.09
N SER A 19 -19.45 3.63 -8.05
CA SER A 19 -18.07 3.40 -7.62
C SER A 19 -17.90 3.61 -6.12
N LEU A 20 -17.01 2.83 -5.54
CA LEU A 20 -16.67 2.90 -4.12
C LEU A 20 -15.16 3.12 -3.98
N LEU A 21 -14.77 4.16 -3.25
CA LEU A 21 -13.37 4.47 -2.98
C LEU A 21 -12.96 3.91 -1.62
N VAL A 22 -11.88 3.12 -1.59
CA VAL A 22 -11.36 2.47 -0.39
C VAL A 22 -9.85 2.61 -0.29
N ASP A 23 -9.33 2.64 0.93
CA ASP A 23 -7.90 2.51 1.16
C ASP A 23 -7.45 1.06 1.04
N ALA A 24 -6.28 0.83 0.40
CA ALA A 24 -5.74 -0.52 0.26
C ALA A 24 -5.55 -1.24 1.61
N GLU A 25 -5.23 -0.51 2.70
CA GLU A 25 -5.13 -1.10 4.04
C GLU A 25 -6.43 -1.81 4.48
N GLN A 26 -7.58 -1.38 3.99
CA GLN A 26 -8.88 -2.01 4.34
C GLN A 26 -9.08 -3.35 3.63
N LEU A 27 -8.41 -3.56 2.49
CA LEU A 27 -8.45 -4.83 1.75
C LEU A 27 -7.54 -5.89 2.36
N PHE A 28 -6.56 -5.47 3.16
CA PHE A 28 -5.54 -6.35 3.74
C PHE A 28 -5.60 -6.33 5.27
N PRO A 29 -6.56 -7.03 5.89
CA PRO A 29 -6.62 -7.18 7.33
C PRO A 29 -5.35 -7.85 7.87
N LYS A 30 -5.15 -7.79 9.18
CA LYS A 30 -3.96 -8.32 9.85
C LYS A 30 -3.69 -9.79 9.46
N GLY A 31 -2.51 -10.05 8.93
CA GLY A 31 -2.08 -11.37 8.48
C GLY A 31 -2.22 -11.61 6.98
N SER A 32 -2.84 -10.70 6.23
CA SER A 32 -2.93 -10.81 4.77
C SER A 32 -1.60 -10.49 4.07
N ILE A 33 -0.75 -9.69 4.70
CA ILE A 33 0.56 -9.31 4.16
C ILE A 33 1.63 -9.69 5.17
N GLU A 34 2.55 -10.57 4.74
CA GLU A 34 3.63 -11.07 5.58
C GLU A 34 4.98 -11.02 4.85
N LEU A 35 6.06 -10.81 5.61
CA LEU A 35 7.40 -10.95 5.09
C LEU A 35 7.76 -12.43 5.01
N ALA A 36 7.85 -12.97 3.80
CA ALA A 36 8.28 -14.35 3.56
C ALA A 36 9.81 -14.50 3.62
N ASN A 37 10.54 -13.51 3.11
CA ASN A 37 12.00 -13.52 3.10
C ASN A 37 12.56 -12.09 2.96
N LEU A 38 13.85 -11.93 3.30
CA LEU A 38 14.61 -10.69 3.09
C LEU A 38 15.98 -11.06 2.53
N LYS A 39 16.35 -10.45 1.42
CA LYS A 39 17.66 -10.60 0.80
C LYS A 39 18.43 -9.29 0.89
N LEU A 40 19.56 -9.29 1.58
CA LEU A 40 20.50 -8.18 1.53
C LEU A 40 21.25 -8.23 0.18
N LEU A 41 21.31 -7.10 -0.50
CA LEU A 41 21.94 -6.94 -1.81
C LEU A 41 23.17 -6.01 -1.74
N SER A 42 23.45 -5.47 -0.57
CA SER A 42 24.61 -4.61 -0.29
C SER A 42 25.20 -4.93 1.09
N ALA A 43 26.22 -4.20 1.49
CA ALA A 43 26.87 -4.31 2.81
C ALA A 43 26.12 -3.55 3.94
N ILE A 44 24.93 -2.97 3.64
CA ILE A 44 24.11 -2.27 4.63
C ILE A 44 23.52 -3.29 5.60
N SER A 45 23.45 -2.93 6.88
CA SER A 45 22.92 -3.83 7.90
C SER A 45 21.42 -4.13 7.71
N ILE A 46 20.99 -5.29 8.16
CA ILE A 46 19.59 -5.69 8.10
C ILE A 46 18.70 -4.73 8.93
N GLU A 47 19.21 -4.27 10.05
CA GLU A 47 18.54 -3.34 10.94
C GLU A 47 18.31 -1.99 10.24
N ASP A 48 19.33 -1.45 9.58
CA ASP A 48 19.21 -0.20 8.82
C ASP A 48 18.22 -0.34 7.66
N CYS A 49 18.26 -1.45 6.93
CA CYS A 49 17.31 -1.71 5.85
C CYS A 49 15.86 -1.75 6.37
N ILE A 50 15.62 -2.41 7.50
CA ILE A 50 14.28 -2.48 8.09
C ILE A 50 13.84 -1.11 8.60
N LEU A 51 14.72 -0.36 9.27
CA LEU A 51 14.40 0.97 9.79
C LEU A 51 14.08 1.97 8.68
N MET A 52 14.88 2.00 7.61
CA MET A 52 14.65 2.88 6.46
C MET A 52 13.32 2.55 5.75
N ALA A 53 13.06 1.26 5.49
CA ALA A 53 11.81 0.81 4.87
C ALA A 53 10.59 1.10 5.76
N ALA A 54 10.71 0.84 7.07
CA ALA A 54 9.67 1.13 8.05
C ALA A 54 9.38 2.63 8.15
N SER A 55 10.42 3.47 8.21
CA SER A 55 10.25 4.92 8.29
C SER A 55 9.50 5.47 7.09
N LEU A 56 9.84 5.00 5.88
CA LEU A 56 9.18 5.44 4.66
C LEU A 56 7.72 4.93 4.57
N SER A 57 7.47 3.65 4.89
CA SER A 57 6.13 3.05 4.78
C SER A 57 5.17 3.50 5.89
N CYS A 58 5.65 3.77 7.11
CA CYS A 58 4.79 4.16 8.21
C CYS A 58 4.17 5.56 8.08
N GLN A 59 4.79 6.44 7.29
CA GLN A 59 4.27 7.80 7.05
C GLN A 59 3.31 7.89 5.87
N SER A 60 3.18 6.81 5.08
CA SER A 60 2.58 6.88 3.76
C SER A 60 1.20 6.22 3.60
N GLY A 61 0.70 5.52 4.60
CA GLY A 61 -0.49 4.67 4.42
C GLY A 61 -0.21 3.42 3.56
N SER A 62 1.04 2.95 3.53
CA SER A 62 1.44 1.70 2.88
C SER A 62 0.86 0.49 3.60
N VAL A 63 0.38 -0.49 2.83
CA VAL A 63 -0.06 -1.78 3.37
C VAL A 63 1.07 -2.57 4.05
N LEU A 64 2.33 -2.25 3.73
CA LEU A 64 3.52 -2.84 4.37
C LEU A 64 3.77 -2.31 5.78
N ARG A 65 3.12 -1.22 6.18
CA ARG A 65 3.26 -0.59 7.50
C ARG A 65 3.13 -1.60 8.63
N SER A 66 2.08 -2.43 8.59
CA SER A 66 1.82 -3.41 9.64
C SER A 66 2.91 -4.49 9.73
N THR A 67 3.50 -4.86 8.59
CA THR A 67 4.58 -5.85 8.50
C THR A 67 5.87 -5.31 9.08
N PHE A 68 6.28 -4.12 8.70
CA PHE A 68 7.47 -3.46 9.25
C PHE A 68 7.31 -3.14 10.74
N TYR A 69 6.10 -2.74 11.15
CA TYR A 69 5.80 -2.49 12.56
C TYR A 69 6.02 -3.72 13.45
N LYS A 70 5.61 -4.90 12.97
CA LYS A 70 5.87 -6.18 13.66
C LYS A 70 7.38 -6.45 13.76
N MET A 71 8.16 -6.17 12.71
CA MET A 71 9.61 -6.37 12.71
C MET A 71 10.32 -5.47 13.73
N LEU A 72 9.84 -4.26 13.92
CA LEU A 72 10.32 -3.32 14.95
C LEU A 72 9.79 -3.64 16.35
N ARG A 73 9.00 -4.71 16.52
CA ARG A 73 8.34 -5.08 17.78
C ARG A 73 7.53 -3.93 18.39
N GLY A 74 6.92 -3.11 17.54
CA GLY A 74 6.12 -1.95 17.92
C GLY A 74 6.90 -0.72 18.40
N LYS A 75 8.22 -0.70 18.27
CA LYS A 75 9.08 0.41 18.70
C LYS A 75 9.09 1.53 17.66
N THR A 76 8.06 2.35 17.65
CA THR A 76 7.93 3.50 16.72
C THR A 76 8.90 4.64 17.02
N GLU A 77 9.39 4.72 18.23
CA GLU A 77 10.41 5.69 18.63
C GLU A 77 11.74 5.54 17.87
N LEU A 78 11.95 4.40 17.21
CA LEU A 78 13.12 4.16 16.37
C LEU A 78 12.98 4.70 14.94
N LEU A 79 11.76 5.05 14.52
CA LEU A 79 11.52 5.53 13.15
C LEU A 79 12.18 6.89 12.94
N TYR A 80 12.83 7.02 11.80
CA TYR A 80 13.42 8.28 11.37
C TYR A 80 12.35 9.21 10.77
N PRO A 81 12.49 10.54 10.91
CA PRO A 81 11.70 11.49 10.15
C PRO A 81 12.04 11.35 8.65
N VAL A 82 11.01 11.42 7.81
CA VAL A 82 11.17 11.40 6.35
C VAL A 82 10.91 12.78 5.81
N GLU A 83 11.86 13.32 5.07
CA GLU A 83 11.76 14.59 4.38
C GLU A 83 11.50 14.39 2.89
N SER A 84 10.82 15.36 2.26
CA SER A 84 10.57 15.36 0.82
C SER A 84 9.99 14.04 0.30
N TYR A 85 8.98 13.55 1.00
CA TYR A 85 8.25 12.34 0.64
C TYR A 85 7.58 12.50 -0.74
N ILE A 86 7.82 11.54 -1.63
CA ILE A 86 7.24 11.49 -2.97
C ILE A 86 6.72 10.09 -3.22
N TYR A 87 5.53 10.01 -3.79
CA TYR A 87 4.95 8.80 -4.33
C TYR A 87 4.95 8.86 -5.86
N GLU A 88 5.30 7.76 -6.51
CA GLU A 88 5.24 7.58 -7.96
C GLU A 88 4.20 6.52 -8.29
N ASP A 89 3.17 6.90 -9.05
CA ASP A 89 2.00 6.05 -9.38
C ASP A 89 2.42 4.67 -9.91
N GLY A 90 1.97 3.63 -9.23
CA GLY A 90 2.24 2.24 -9.60
C GLY A 90 3.69 1.78 -9.42
N LEU A 91 4.56 2.61 -8.89
CA LEU A 91 5.98 2.31 -8.73
C LEU A 91 6.41 2.19 -7.27
N GLY A 92 6.01 3.15 -6.43
CA GLY A 92 6.34 3.15 -5.00
C GLY A 92 6.69 4.52 -4.44
N LEU A 93 7.54 4.53 -3.43
CA LEU A 93 7.81 5.63 -2.54
C LEU A 93 9.27 6.08 -2.61
N SER A 94 9.51 7.37 -2.48
CA SER A 94 10.83 7.92 -2.24
C SER A 94 10.80 9.03 -1.18
N GLY A 95 11.91 9.23 -0.51
CA GLY A 95 12.08 10.29 0.49
C GLY A 95 13.52 10.43 0.94
N TRP A 96 13.79 11.41 1.76
CA TRP A 96 15.08 11.62 2.38
C TRP A 96 15.03 11.25 3.86
N ILE A 97 15.95 10.41 4.28
CA ILE A 97 16.11 9.94 5.66
C ILE A 97 17.58 10.07 6.02
N GLU A 98 17.90 10.81 7.10
CA GLU A 98 19.30 10.99 7.54
C GLU A 98 20.23 11.46 6.38
N ASN A 99 19.78 12.44 5.58
CA ASN A 99 20.48 12.93 4.38
C ASN A 99 20.76 11.87 3.30
N LYS A 100 20.08 10.71 3.34
CA LYS A 100 20.17 9.65 2.34
C LYS A 100 18.87 9.60 1.55
N ARG A 101 18.95 9.54 0.23
CA ARG A 101 17.79 9.26 -0.60
C ARG A 101 17.42 7.80 -0.46
N VAL A 102 16.17 7.53 -0.08
CA VAL A 102 15.63 6.19 0.13
C VAL A 102 14.47 5.98 -0.83
N LEU A 103 14.47 4.84 -1.54
CA LEU A 103 13.37 4.41 -2.39
C LEU A 103 12.86 3.06 -1.91
N LEU A 104 11.54 2.87 -1.91
CA LEU A 104 10.88 1.62 -1.56
C LEU A 104 9.78 1.33 -2.60
N GLY A 105 9.90 0.24 -3.35
CA GLY A 105 8.91 -0.07 -4.38
C GLY A 105 9.32 -1.18 -5.33
N THR A 106 8.78 -1.11 -6.55
CA THR A 106 8.96 -2.12 -7.60
C THR A 106 10.36 -2.09 -8.21
N ARG A 107 10.70 -3.13 -8.98
CA ARG A 107 11.90 -3.14 -9.84
C ARG A 107 11.91 -1.95 -10.78
N GLU A 108 10.77 -1.64 -11.40
CA GLU A 108 10.65 -0.53 -12.34
C GLU A 108 10.97 0.83 -11.70
N LEU A 109 10.58 1.06 -10.44
CA LEU A 109 11.00 2.24 -9.69
C LEU A 109 12.54 2.34 -9.62
N MET A 110 13.20 1.24 -9.32
CA MET A 110 14.67 1.21 -9.22
C MET A 110 15.33 1.47 -10.56
N GLU A 111 14.83 0.87 -11.63
CA GLU A 111 15.34 1.05 -13.00
C GLU A 111 15.14 2.49 -13.50
N ASN A 112 13.96 3.09 -13.28
CA ASN A 112 13.66 4.49 -13.64
C ASN A 112 14.58 5.49 -12.94
N HIS A 113 15.02 5.16 -11.72
CA HIS A 113 15.97 5.98 -10.96
C HIS A 113 17.43 5.56 -11.13
N SER A 114 17.73 4.64 -12.07
CA SER A 114 19.09 4.14 -12.35
C SER A 114 19.80 3.63 -11.09
N ILE A 115 19.09 2.86 -10.26
CA ILE A 115 19.63 2.29 -9.03
C ILE A 115 20.51 1.08 -9.36
N ASP A 116 21.71 1.08 -8.84
CA ASP A 116 22.68 0.00 -9.04
C ASP A 116 22.40 -1.22 -8.13
N GLY A 117 22.85 -2.40 -8.57
CA GLY A 117 22.87 -3.61 -7.75
C GLY A 117 21.60 -4.44 -7.76
N LEU A 118 20.67 -4.21 -8.69
CA LEU A 118 19.51 -5.06 -8.87
C LEU A 118 19.92 -6.50 -9.26
N PRO A 119 19.30 -7.53 -8.68
CA PRO A 119 19.52 -8.91 -9.11
C PRO A 119 18.97 -9.11 -10.53
N SER A 120 19.52 -10.08 -11.27
CA SER A 120 18.90 -10.48 -12.54
C SER A 120 17.46 -11.00 -12.31
N GLU A 121 16.61 -10.90 -13.33
CA GLU A 121 15.23 -11.41 -13.25
C GLU A 121 15.16 -12.90 -12.88
N ALA A 122 16.12 -13.70 -13.35
CA ALA A 122 16.19 -15.12 -13.01
C ALA A 122 16.42 -15.33 -11.50
N LYS A 123 17.33 -14.55 -10.91
CA LYS A 123 17.59 -14.58 -9.46
C LYS A 123 16.39 -14.03 -8.66
N GLU A 124 15.75 -12.98 -9.16
CA GLU A 124 14.54 -12.45 -8.52
C GLU A 124 13.45 -13.52 -8.44
N LYS A 125 13.16 -14.19 -9.56
CA LYS A 125 12.18 -15.31 -9.59
C LYS A 125 12.55 -16.44 -8.63
N GLU A 126 13.83 -16.78 -8.54
CA GLU A 126 14.33 -17.78 -7.58
C GLU A 126 14.09 -17.32 -6.13
N TYR A 127 14.38 -16.06 -5.82
CA TYR A 127 14.26 -15.53 -4.45
C TYR A 127 12.80 -15.33 -4.02
N THR A 128 11.94 -14.90 -4.94
CA THR A 128 10.52 -14.64 -4.65
C THR A 128 9.70 -15.92 -4.58
N ASN A 129 10.05 -16.95 -5.34
CA ASN A 129 9.30 -18.20 -5.40
C ASN A 129 7.78 -17.98 -5.56
N GLY A 130 7.40 -17.07 -6.46
CA GLY A 130 6.00 -16.71 -6.72
C GLY A 130 5.42 -15.62 -5.82
N ASN A 131 6.16 -15.15 -4.81
CA ASN A 131 5.77 -14.00 -4.00
C ASN A 131 6.17 -12.66 -4.66
N VAL A 132 5.78 -11.57 -4.03
CA VAL A 132 6.05 -10.21 -4.52
C VAL A 132 7.43 -9.72 -4.07
N ALA A 133 8.20 -9.11 -4.99
CA ALA A 133 9.43 -8.41 -4.67
C ALA A 133 9.16 -6.93 -4.40
N VAL A 134 9.64 -6.42 -3.27
CA VAL A 134 9.69 -5.00 -2.95
C VAL A 134 11.14 -4.62 -2.66
N TYR A 135 11.67 -3.70 -3.44
CA TYR A 135 13.06 -3.27 -3.34
C TYR A 135 13.21 -2.04 -2.44
N LEU A 136 14.31 -2.04 -1.70
CA LEU A 136 14.79 -0.87 -0.96
C LEU A 136 16.10 -0.41 -1.58
N SER A 137 16.16 0.86 -1.96
CA SER A 137 17.40 1.54 -2.33
C SER A 137 17.78 2.58 -1.28
N ILE A 138 19.08 2.69 -1.00
CA ILE A 138 19.64 3.71 -0.13
C ILE A 138 20.83 4.34 -0.85
N SER A 139 20.78 5.66 -1.05
CA SER A 139 21.82 6.44 -1.72
C SER A 139 22.24 5.90 -3.10
N GLY A 140 21.25 5.45 -3.91
CA GLY A 140 21.48 5.02 -5.30
C GLY A 140 21.92 3.56 -5.45
N ILE A 141 21.97 2.79 -4.37
CA ILE A 141 22.34 1.37 -4.40
C ILE A 141 21.18 0.53 -3.87
N THR A 142 20.90 -0.60 -4.49
CA THR A 142 19.91 -1.55 -3.99
C THR A 142 20.42 -2.17 -2.69
N ALA A 143 19.78 -1.79 -1.58
CA ALA A 143 20.18 -2.24 -0.24
C ALA A 143 19.62 -3.62 0.09
N ALA A 144 18.34 -3.83 -0.19
CA ALA A 144 17.63 -5.07 0.13
C ALA A 144 16.46 -5.32 -0.83
N MET A 145 16.02 -6.57 -0.86
CA MET A 145 14.79 -7.01 -1.47
C MET A 145 13.94 -7.72 -0.41
N PHE A 146 12.77 -7.18 -0.12
CA PHE A 146 11.77 -7.81 0.72
C PHE A 146 10.89 -8.70 -0.15
N VAL A 147 10.76 -9.96 0.22
CA VAL A 147 9.85 -10.92 -0.43
C VAL A 147 8.57 -10.94 0.38
N ILE A 148 7.52 -10.41 -0.19
CA ILE A 148 6.22 -10.22 0.47
C ILE A 148 5.25 -11.28 0.01
N GLN A 149 4.73 -12.04 0.95
CA GLN A 149 3.59 -12.94 0.73
C GLN A 149 2.30 -12.16 0.94
N VAL A 150 1.43 -12.19 -0.06
CA VAL A 150 0.11 -11.56 -0.02
C VAL A 150 -0.93 -12.66 -0.11
N SER A 151 -1.83 -12.71 0.85
CA SER A 151 -2.92 -13.70 0.92
C SER A 151 -4.27 -12.98 0.94
N PRO A 152 -5.22 -13.35 0.07
CA PRO A 152 -6.54 -12.75 0.07
C PRO A 152 -7.31 -13.14 1.33
N ASN A 153 -8.12 -12.21 1.85
CA ASN A 153 -9.06 -12.51 2.91
C ASN A 153 -10.43 -12.87 2.31
N LEU A 154 -10.97 -14.02 2.68
CA LEU A 154 -12.23 -14.53 2.12
C LEU A 154 -13.42 -13.57 2.25
N SER A 155 -13.50 -12.81 3.37
CA SER A 155 -14.59 -11.85 3.55
C SER A 155 -14.43 -10.64 2.63
N VAL A 156 -13.20 -10.19 2.41
CA VAL A 156 -12.89 -9.11 1.47
C VAL A 156 -13.13 -9.57 0.04
N THR A 157 -12.68 -10.77 -0.32
CA THR A 157 -12.92 -11.35 -1.65
C THR A 157 -14.41 -11.39 -1.98
N ARG A 158 -15.23 -11.96 -1.09
CA ARG A 158 -16.69 -12.02 -1.29
C ARG A 158 -17.30 -10.63 -1.43
N TRP A 159 -16.89 -9.71 -0.60
CA TRP A 159 -17.39 -8.34 -0.66
C TRP A 159 -17.07 -7.65 -1.99
N LEU A 160 -15.85 -7.80 -2.51
CA LEU A 160 -15.46 -7.28 -3.81
C LEU A 160 -16.24 -7.93 -4.96
N GLN A 161 -16.45 -9.25 -4.90
CA GLN A 161 -17.24 -9.99 -5.88
C GLN A 161 -18.73 -9.58 -5.82
N GLU A 162 -19.28 -9.30 -4.64
CA GLU A 162 -20.65 -8.76 -4.50
C GLU A 162 -20.75 -7.36 -5.15
N LEU A 163 -19.78 -6.47 -4.93
CA LEU A 163 -19.75 -5.16 -5.58
C LEU A 163 -19.68 -5.28 -7.11
N GLU A 164 -18.85 -6.20 -7.61
CA GLU A 164 -18.76 -6.49 -9.04
C GLU A 164 -20.09 -6.94 -9.63
N LEU A 165 -20.78 -7.87 -8.99
CA LEU A 165 -22.11 -8.35 -9.41
C LEU A 165 -23.16 -7.22 -9.46
N GLU A 166 -23.05 -6.25 -8.58
CA GLU A 166 -23.91 -5.04 -8.56
C GLU A 166 -23.45 -3.95 -9.54
N GLY A 167 -22.38 -4.19 -10.29
CA GLY A 167 -21.81 -3.23 -11.25
C GLY A 167 -21.10 -2.04 -10.62
N ILE A 168 -20.69 -2.17 -9.34
CA ILE A 168 -19.99 -1.12 -8.59
C ILE A 168 -18.48 -1.29 -8.76
N THR A 169 -17.82 -0.29 -9.36
CA THR A 169 -16.37 -0.28 -9.51
C THR A 169 -15.70 0.07 -8.17
N THR A 170 -14.76 -0.76 -7.73
CA THR A 170 -13.93 -0.44 -6.55
C THR A 170 -12.70 0.37 -6.96
N VAL A 171 -12.60 1.60 -6.47
CA VAL A 171 -11.44 2.47 -6.67
C VAL A 171 -10.55 2.36 -5.43
N ILE A 172 -9.29 1.99 -5.61
CA ILE A 172 -8.38 1.70 -4.49
C ILE A 172 -7.32 2.80 -4.42
N ARG A 173 -7.21 3.44 -3.25
CA ARG A 173 -6.09 4.31 -2.92
C ARG A 173 -4.95 3.46 -2.36
N THR A 174 -3.79 3.51 -3.00
CA THR A 174 -2.56 2.84 -2.53
C THR A 174 -1.33 3.65 -2.89
N VAL A 175 -0.29 3.46 -2.12
CA VAL A 175 1.06 3.99 -2.37
C VAL A 175 2.06 2.86 -2.67
N ASP A 176 1.58 1.62 -2.67
CA ASP A 176 2.39 0.43 -2.87
C ASP A 176 2.38 0.03 -4.34
N GLY A 177 3.48 0.23 -5.04
CA GLY A 177 3.59 -0.01 -6.49
C GLY A 177 3.34 -1.46 -6.92
N PHE A 178 3.50 -2.43 -6.03
CA PHE A 178 3.21 -3.83 -6.34
C PHE A 178 1.71 -4.15 -6.39
N LEU A 179 0.85 -3.30 -5.81
CA LEU A 179 -0.60 -3.45 -5.88
C LEU A 179 -1.13 -2.89 -7.21
N SER A 180 -0.78 -3.54 -8.32
CA SER A 180 -1.33 -3.17 -9.62
C SER A 180 -2.78 -3.66 -9.77
N GLN A 181 -3.54 -3.02 -10.66
CA GLN A 181 -4.91 -3.42 -10.99
C GLN A 181 -4.99 -4.91 -11.35
N ARG A 182 -4.08 -5.39 -12.19
CA ARG A 182 -3.99 -6.81 -12.56
C ARG A 182 -3.71 -7.71 -11.34
N PHE A 183 -2.75 -7.31 -10.49
CA PHE A 183 -2.44 -8.09 -9.29
C PHE A 183 -3.66 -8.22 -8.36
N LEU A 184 -4.41 -7.14 -8.16
CA LEU A 184 -5.60 -7.14 -7.32
C LEU A 184 -6.74 -7.96 -7.93
N SER A 185 -6.94 -7.86 -9.25
CA SER A 185 -7.90 -8.67 -10.00
C SER A 185 -7.61 -10.17 -9.86
N ASP A 186 -6.36 -10.57 -10.12
CA ASP A 186 -5.93 -11.97 -9.99
C ASP A 186 -6.02 -12.47 -8.53
N LEU A 187 -5.69 -11.61 -7.53
CA LEU A 187 -5.69 -11.96 -6.11
C LEU A 187 -7.10 -12.21 -5.56
N PHE A 188 -8.08 -11.40 -5.96
CA PHE A 188 -9.44 -11.46 -5.44
C PHE A 188 -10.42 -12.18 -6.38
N ASP A 189 -9.93 -12.70 -7.50
CA ASP A 189 -10.74 -13.39 -8.52
C ASP A 189 -11.96 -12.55 -8.97
N ILE A 190 -11.66 -11.32 -9.44
CA ILE A 190 -12.60 -10.34 -9.98
C ILE A 190 -12.11 -9.83 -11.33
N GLU A 191 -13.01 -9.28 -12.14
CA GLU A 191 -12.64 -8.71 -13.43
C GLU A 191 -11.77 -7.45 -13.27
N SER A 192 -10.82 -7.26 -14.18
CA SER A 192 -9.87 -6.13 -14.11
C SER A 192 -10.58 -4.77 -14.17
N ASP A 193 -11.72 -4.69 -14.88
CA ASP A 193 -12.48 -3.45 -14.99
C ASP A 193 -13.30 -3.10 -13.74
N SER A 194 -13.50 -4.07 -12.84
CA SER A 194 -14.19 -3.89 -11.56
C SER A 194 -13.32 -3.22 -10.49
N VAL A 195 -12.00 -3.15 -10.73
CA VAL A 195 -11.03 -2.52 -9.83
C VAL A 195 -10.23 -1.46 -10.57
N LYS A 196 -10.05 -0.29 -9.96
CA LYS A 196 -9.21 0.80 -10.46
C LYS A 196 -8.32 1.33 -9.35
N LEU A 197 -7.16 1.87 -9.72
CA LEU A 197 -6.28 2.56 -8.78
C LEU A 197 -6.52 4.06 -8.86
N LEU A 198 -6.59 4.72 -7.70
CA LEU A 198 -6.67 6.17 -7.62
C LEU A 198 -5.30 6.76 -7.95
N SER A 199 -5.23 7.60 -9.01
CA SER A 199 -4.00 8.31 -9.31
C SER A 199 -3.61 9.26 -8.19
N PHE A 200 -2.32 9.37 -7.88
CA PHE A 200 -1.77 10.18 -6.81
C PHE A 200 -2.20 11.65 -6.83
N ARG A 201 -2.40 12.23 -8.00
CA ARG A 201 -2.88 13.60 -8.14
C ARG A 201 -4.21 13.88 -7.41
N TYR A 202 -5.02 12.82 -7.17
CA TYR A 202 -6.30 12.92 -6.48
C TYR A 202 -6.22 12.51 -5.00
N HIS A 203 -5.06 12.06 -4.50
CA HIS A 203 -4.93 11.64 -3.09
C HIS A 203 -5.19 12.79 -2.12
N LYS A 204 -4.74 14.00 -2.47
CA LYS A 204 -4.96 15.20 -1.63
C LYS A 204 -6.45 15.59 -1.57
N ASP A 205 -7.16 15.46 -2.69
CA ASP A 205 -8.58 15.75 -2.74
C ASP A 205 -9.33 14.74 -1.85
N TYR A 206 -8.99 13.46 -1.94
CA TYR A 206 -9.54 12.42 -1.07
C TYR A 206 -9.26 12.69 0.41
N GLU A 207 -8.04 13.06 0.79
CA GLU A 207 -7.68 13.38 2.17
C GLU A 207 -8.49 14.57 2.70
N SER A 208 -8.66 15.61 1.89
CA SER A 208 -9.45 16.79 2.27
C SER A 208 -10.93 16.48 2.47
N GLU A 209 -11.50 15.58 1.66
CA GLU A 209 -12.91 15.17 1.77
C GLU A 209 -13.13 14.23 2.96
N THR A 210 -12.19 13.33 3.27
CA THR A 210 -12.30 12.38 4.38
C THR A 210 -12.00 12.98 5.75
N GLU A 211 -11.18 14.05 5.82
CA GLU A 211 -10.96 14.80 7.07
C GLU A 211 -12.16 15.67 7.46
N TYR A 212 -13.07 15.95 6.54
CA TYR A 212 -14.27 16.72 6.81
C TYR A 212 -15.37 15.85 7.47
N VAL A 213 -15.19 15.48 8.72
CA VAL A 213 -16.28 15.03 9.58
C VAL A 213 -17.00 16.27 10.11
N PRO A 214 -18.27 16.54 9.73
CA PRO A 214 -18.99 17.68 10.25
C PRO A 214 -19.08 17.58 11.77
N ARG A 215 -18.53 18.55 12.49
CA ARG A 215 -18.63 18.65 13.98
C ARG A 215 -20.07 18.68 14.51
N GLN A 216 -21.09 18.66 13.64
CA GLN A 216 -22.50 18.67 14.03
C GLN A 216 -23.07 17.31 14.40
N ALA A 217 -22.44 16.19 14.07
CA ALA A 217 -22.95 14.85 14.42
C ALA A 217 -22.72 14.49 15.91
N SER A 218 -21.81 15.13 16.60
CA SER A 218 -21.51 14.85 18.02
C SER A 218 -22.43 15.55 19.03
N SER A 219 -23.25 16.52 18.60
CA SER A 219 -24.15 17.28 19.49
C SER A 219 -25.60 16.76 19.52
N MET A 220 -25.92 15.72 18.73
CA MET A 220 -27.28 15.12 18.67
C MET A 220 -27.41 13.77 19.39
N LEU A 221 -26.38 13.34 20.13
CA LEU A 221 -26.37 12.11 20.92
C LEU A 221 -26.27 12.40 22.44
N CYS A 222 -26.97 13.44 22.91
CA CYS A 222 -27.24 13.65 24.33
C CYS A 222 -28.77 13.58 24.58
#